data_ebc75cf6337f7b75ce95843e6aab4134
#
_entry.id   ebc75cf6337f7b75ce95843e6aab4134
#
_cell.length_a   1.000
_cell.length_b   1.000
_cell.length_c   1.000
_cell.angle_alpha   90.00
_cell.angle_beta   90.00
_cell.angle_gamma   90.00
#
_symmetry.space_group_name_H-M   'P 1'
#
loop_
_entity.id
_entity.type
_entity.pdbx_description
1 polymer ?
#
loop_
_entity_poly.entity_id
_entity_poly.type
_entity_poly.pdbx_seq_one_letter_code
_entity_poly.pdbx_strand_id
1 'polypeptide(L)'
;ESPIRRYCAFQVLQKQFNIVDECWLRDGSYGMESKVIPALYDSLALKKNANSEDRVRIPKRAHFFCESKKNGSLWVVSFHTWEDADTDLMICTSEPHDDVKALVDDIENFFCEKGPLKGSCFNPQWEWVEPDYADWSDVILNDEIKDSIDLNIVTFLDNLELYAEHGLSTSRGILLSGLPGTGKTL
;
A
#
# COMPACT_ATOMS: atom_id res chain seq x y z
N GLU A 1 -2.82 -10.65 5.88
CA GLU A 1 -2.38 -9.35 5.32
C GLU A 1 -2.03 -9.46 3.84
N SER A 2 -2.33 -8.40 3.07
CA SER A 2 -2.18 -8.44 1.63
C SER A 2 -0.72 -8.60 1.20
N PRO A 3 -0.44 -9.25 0.06
CA PRO A 3 0.90 -9.33 -0.53
C PRO A 3 1.57 -7.96 -0.69
N ILE A 4 0.78 -6.90 -0.80
CA ILE A 4 1.25 -5.51 -0.93
C ILE A 4 1.84 -4.99 0.38
N ARG A 5 1.28 -5.32 1.55
CA ARG A 5 1.88 -4.97 2.84
C ARG A 5 3.22 -5.67 3.05
N ARG A 6 3.35 -6.94 2.65
CA ARG A 6 4.63 -7.66 2.65
C ARG A 6 5.67 -6.97 1.77
N TYR A 7 5.26 -6.53 0.58
CA TYR A 7 6.12 -5.74 -0.29
C TYR A 7 6.60 -4.47 0.40
N CYS A 8 5.70 -3.68 0.97
CA CYS A 8 6.03 -2.43 1.65
C CYS A 8 6.97 -2.66 2.84
N ALA A 9 6.69 -3.66 3.67
CA ALA A 9 7.56 -4.03 4.78
C ALA A 9 8.96 -4.43 4.30
N PHE A 10 9.06 -5.21 3.23
CA PHE A 10 10.35 -5.61 2.67
C PHE A 10 11.12 -4.43 2.06
N GLN A 11 10.44 -3.47 1.41
CA GLN A 11 11.07 -2.25 0.91
C GLN A 11 11.64 -1.38 2.05
N VAL A 12 10.91 -1.22 3.14
CA VAL A 12 11.39 -0.49 4.31
C VAL A 12 12.58 -1.20 4.94
N LEU A 13 12.52 -2.54 5.06
CA LEU A 13 13.61 -3.35 5.58
C LEU A 13 14.89 -3.15 4.75
N GLN A 14 14.81 -3.28 3.43
CA GLN A 14 15.96 -3.09 2.53
C GLN A 14 16.53 -1.67 2.60
N LYS A 15 15.67 -0.67 2.85
CA LYS A 15 16.09 0.73 2.97
C LYS A 15 16.85 1.00 4.28
N GLN A 16 16.37 0.46 5.40
CA GLN A 16 16.89 0.78 6.73
C GLN A 16 17.99 -0.17 7.22
N PHE A 17 18.06 -1.36 6.64
CA PHE A 17 18.99 -2.41 7.08
C PHE A 17 19.86 -2.93 5.95
N ASN A 18 21.03 -3.43 6.34
CA ASN A 18 21.83 -4.31 5.51
C ASN A 18 21.40 -5.74 5.82
N ILE A 19 20.90 -6.46 4.83
CA ILE A 19 20.58 -7.89 4.99
C ILE A 19 21.90 -8.65 4.89
N VAL A 20 22.30 -9.25 5.99
CA VAL A 20 23.57 -9.99 6.11
C VAL A 20 23.41 -11.42 5.64
N ASP A 21 22.26 -12.02 5.97
CA ASP A 21 21.92 -13.40 5.60
C ASP A 21 20.42 -13.59 5.54
N GLU A 22 19.96 -14.60 4.80
CA GLU A 22 18.56 -14.98 4.71
C GLU A 22 18.39 -16.50 4.65
N CYS A 23 17.43 -17.02 5.40
CA CYS A 23 17.07 -18.43 5.37
C CYS A 23 15.60 -18.62 5.78
N TRP A 24 15.13 -19.86 5.70
CA TRP A 24 13.90 -20.30 6.33
C TRP A 24 14.14 -21.54 7.18
N LEU A 25 13.57 -21.57 8.37
CA LEU A 25 13.57 -22.75 9.23
C LEU A 25 12.31 -23.58 8.97
N ARG A 26 12.45 -24.68 8.28
CA ARG A 26 11.35 -25.62 8.06
C ARG A 26 11.23 -26.53 9.27
N ASP A 27 10.10 -26.39 9.99
CA ASP A 27 9.81 -27.27 11.11
C ASP A 27 9.67 -28.73 10.65
N GLY A 28 10.34 -29.60 11.35
CA GLY A 28 10.15 -31.03 11.21
C GLY A 28 8.86 -31.47 11.88
N SER A 29 7.83 -31.83 11.10
CA SER A 29 6.63 -32.47 11.65
C SER A 29 6.87 -33.98 11.90
N TYR A 30 6.27 -34.52 12.95
CA TYR A 30 6.30 -35.95 13.28
C TYR A 30 7.70 -36.57 13.45
N GLY A 31 8.58 -35.94 14.25
CA GLY A 31 9.89 -36.50 14.59
C GLY A 31 10.98 -36.31 13.55
N MET A 32 10.73 -35.51 12.52
CA MET A 32 11.77 -35.05 11.60
C MET A 32 12.50 -33.85 12.22
N GLU A 33 13.80 -33.75 12.00
CA GLU A 33 14.61 -32.60 12.43
C GLU A 33 14.24 -31.34 11.63
N SER A 34 14.20 -30.20 12.32
CA SER A 34 14.09 -28.89 11.67
C SER A 34 15.28 -28.67 10.74
N LYS A 35 15.03 -28.18 9.53
CA LYS A 35 16.08 -27.93 8.53
C LYS A 35 16.09 -26.48 8.12
N VAL A 36 17.30 -25.92 8.04
CA VAL A 36 17.53 -24.64 7.40
C VAL A 36 17.48 -24.83 5.89
N ILE A 37 16.63 -24.08 5.23
CA ILE A 37 16.47 -24.08 3.77
C ILE A 37 16.56 -22.64 3.26
N PRO A 38 16.76 -22.42 1.96
CA PRO A 38 16.71 -21.08 1.36
C PRO A 38 15.37 -20.39 1.64
N ALA A 39 15.40 -19.06 1.78
CA ALA A 39 14.22 -18.23 1.92
C ALA A 39 13.29 -18.42 0.71
N LEU A 40 11.99 -18.42 0.98
CA LEU A 40 10.95 -18.62 -0.03
C LEU A 40 10.31 -17.27 -0.38
N TYR A 41 10.10 -17.06 -1.66
CA TYR A 41 9.54 -15.83 -2.20
C TYR A 41 8.31 -16.12 -3.07
N ASP A 42 7.36 -15.19 -3.03
CA ASP A 42 6.28 -15.08 -4.00
C ASP A 42 6.63 -14.03 -5.07
N SER A 43 5.89 -14.03 -6.17
CA SER A 43 5.96 -13.01 -7.20
C SER A 43 4.70 -12.14 -7.13
N LEU A 44 4.88 -10.85 -6.90
CA LEU A 44 3.81 -9.86 -6.90
C LEU A 44 3.87 -9.04 -8.19
N ALA A 45 2.76 -8.97 -8.93
CA ALA A 45 2.63 -8.04 -10.04
C ALA A 45 2.27 -6.65 -9.50
N LEU A 46 3.13 -5.68 -9.73
CA LEU A 46 2.88 -4.26 -9.45
C LEU A 46 2.45 -3.61 -10.76
N LYS A 47 1.15 -3.62 -11.04
CA LYS A 47 0.61 -2.93 -12.20
C LYS A 47 0.28 -1.50 -11.84
N LYS A 48 0.88 -0.54 -12.55
CA LYS A 48 0.44 0.86 -12.55
C LYS A 48 -0.52 1.15 -13.71
N ASN A 49 -0.52 0.28 -14.72
CA ASN A 49 -1.41 0.32 -15.88
C ASN A 49 -1.54 -1.10 -16.48
N ALA A 50 -2.51 -1.30 -17.37
CA ALA A 50 -2.81 -2.61 -17.96
C ALA A 50 -1.64 -3.24 -18.73
N ASN A 51 -0.66 -2.44 -19.14
CA ASN A 51 0.47 -2.88 -19.97
C ASN A 51 1.78 -3.06 -19.20
N SER A 52 1.84 -2.81 -17.89
CA SER A 52 3.06 -3.02 -17.11
C SER A 52 3.04 -4.37 -16.43
N GLU A 53 3.99 -5.24 -16.77
CA GLU A 53 4.20 -6.55 -16.16
C GLU A 53 5.34 -6.54 -15.13
N ASP A 54 5.55 -5.45 -14.42
CA ASP A 54 6.59 -5.39 -13.42
C ASP A 54 6.30 -6.37 -12.30
N ARG A 55 7.05 -7.46 -12.26
CA ARG A 55 6.97 -8.45 -11.20
C ARG A 55 8.11 -8.27 -10.22
N VAL A 56 7.75 -8.17 -8.95
CA VAL A 56 8.71 -8.06 -7.86
C VAL A 56 8.67 -9.31 -7.00
N ARG A 57 9.81 -9.68 -6.46
CA ARG A 57 9.90 -10.75 -5.46
C ARG A 57 9.52 -10.20 -4.09
N ILE A 58 8.64 -10.88 -3.40
CA ILE A 58 8.25 -10.56 -2.03
C ILE A 58 8.48 -11.78 -1.13
N PRO A 59 8.96 -11.58 0.10
CA PRO A 59 9.20 -12.70 1.02
C PRO A 59 7.88 -13.40 1.36
N LYS A 60 7.89 -14.73 1.30
CA LYS A 60 6.79 -15.59 1.70
C LYS A 60 7.07 -16.25 3.03
N ARG A 61 8.21 -16.92 3.12
CA ARG A 61 8.73 -17.56 4.34
C ARG A 61 10.22 -17.30 4.38
N ALA A 62 10.64 -16.38 5.25
CA ALA A 62 12.03 -15.95 5.34
C ALA A 62 12.36 -15.41 6.73
N HIS A 63 13.54 -15.69 7.21
CA HIS A 63 14.19 -15.01 8.32
C HIS A 63 15.32 -14.19 7.72
N PHE A 64 15.28 -12.89 7.91
CA PHE A 64 16.33 -11.96 7.50
C PHE A 64 17.16 -11.58 8.71
N PHE A 65 18.44 -11.86 8.64
CA PHE A 65 19.42 -11.39 9.61
C PHE A 65 19.95 -10.05 9.12
N CYS A 66 19.67 -9.01 9.89
CA CYS A 66 19.82 -7.65 9.47
C CYS A 66 20.73 -6.86 10.42
N GLU A 67 21.49 -5.94 9.86
CA GLU A 67 22.25 -4.94 10.60
C GLU A 67 21.66 -3.56 10.29
N SER A 68 21.26 -2.83 11.33
CA SER A 68 20.72 -1.49 11.20
C SER A 68 21.75 -0.52 10.60
N LYS A 69 21.39 0.16 9.52
CA LYS A 69 22.24 1.20 8.92
C LYS A 69 22.43 2.42 9.81
N LYS A 70 21.55 2.61 10.82
CA LYS A 70 21.58 3.75 11.74
C LYS A 70 22.65 3.58 12.82
N ASN A 71 22.75 2.40 13.41
CA ASN A 71 23.58 2.18 14.61
C ASN A 71 24.32 0.84 14.63
N GLY A 72 24.22 0.03 13.57
CA GLY A 72 24.87 -1.30 13.49
C GLY A 72 24.24 -2.37 14.36
N SER A 73 23.07 -2.11 14.98
CA SER A 73 22.41 -3.11 15.81
C SER A 73 21.89 -4.29 15.00
N LEU A 74 21.81 -5.45 15.62
CA LEU A 74 21.39 -6.69 14.97
C LEU A 74 19.89 -6.92 15.16
N TRP A 75 19.23 -7.29 14.08
CA TRP A 75 17.81 -7.55 14.00
C TRP A 75 17.56 -8.85 13.25
N VAL A 76 16.54 -9.59 13.68
CA VAL A 76 15.97 -10.68 12.88
C VAL A 76 14.53 -10.32 12.54
N VAL A 77 14.25 -10.21 11.25
CA VAL A 77 12.91 -9.92 10.75
C VAL A 77 12.42 -11.12 9.96
N SER A 78 11.30 -11.67 10.40
CA SER A 78 10.74 -12.89 9.83
C SER A 78 9.39 -12.66 9.19
N PHE A 79 9.26 -13.16 7.96
CA PHE A 79 7.98 -13.20 7.24
C PHE A 79 7.50 -14.65 7.22
N HIS A 80 6.27 -14.86 7.65
CA HIS A 80 5.62 -16.16 7.59
C HIS A 80 4.22 -16.03 7.01
N THR A 81 4.01 -16.56 5.81
CA THR A 81 2.68 -16.65 5.19
C THR A 81 2.12 -18.05 5.37
N TRP A 82 0.97 -18.12 6.01
CA TRP A 82 0.20 -19.33 6.19
C TRP A 82 -0.55 -19.73 4.91
N GLU A 83 -1.12 -20.94 4.86
CA GLU A 83 -1.82 -21.46 3.68
C GLU A 83 -3.10 -20.69 3.36
N ASP A 84 -3.74 -20.11 4.37
CA ASP A 84 -4.92 -19.25 4.29
C ASP A 84 -4.62 -17.79 3.89
N ALA A 85 -3.38 -17.51 3.48
CA ALA A 85 -2.86 -16.21 3.07
C ALA A 85 -2.64 -15.18 4.18
N ASP A 86 -2.86 -15.52 5.44
CA ASP A 86 -2.43 -14.68 6.56
C ASP A 86 -0.91 -14.63 6.65
N THR A 87 -0.40 -13.47 7.02
CA THR A 87 1.05 -13.25 7.12
C THR A 87 1.40 -12.63 8.46
N ASP A 88 2.30 -13.29 9.16
CA ASP A 88 2.91 -12.76 10.36
C ASP A 88 4.24 -12.06 10.02
N LEU A 89 4.45 -10.88 10.59
CA LEU A 89 5.73 -10.22 10.65
C LEU A 89 6.24 -10.29 12.09
N MET A 90 7.30 -11.04 12.30
CA MET A 90 7.95 -11.17 13.60
C MET A 90 9.28 -10.44 13.62
N ILE A 91 9.51 -9.63 14.64
CA ILE A 91 10.73 -8.85 14.81
C ILE A 91 11.39 -9.24 16.12
N CYS A 92 12.65 -9.65 16.07
CA CYS A 92 13.48 -9.96 17.20
C CYS A 92 14.72 -9.06 17.19
N THR A 93 14.95 -8.36 18.28
CA THR A 93 16.11 -7.47 18.47
C THR A 93 16.36 -7.26 19.96
N SER A 94 17.56 -6.81 20.32
CA SER A 94 17.89 -6.30 21.66
C SER A 94 17.62 -4.80 21.82
N GLU A 95 17.20 -4.12 20.75
CA GLU A 95 16.90 -2.70 20.79
C GLU A 95 15.62 -2.41 21.60
N PRO A 96 15.47 -1.17 22.12
CA PRO A 96 14.29 -0.74 22.84
C PRO A 96 12.99 -0.92 22.03
N HIS A 97 11.87 -1.14 22.72
CA HIS A 97 10.56 -1.28 22.12
C HIS A 97 10.17 -0.09 21.20
N ASP A 98 10.63 1.13 21.54
CA ASP A 98 10.35 2.32 20.76
C ASP A 98 10.99 2.28 19.36
N ASP A 99 12.18 1.66 19.22
CA ASP A 99 12.81 1.47 17.92
C ASP A 99 12.05 0.43 17.07
N VAL A 100 11.51 -0.61 17.69
CA VAL A 100 10.64 -1.60 17.01
C VAL A 100 9.35 -0.93 16.54
N LYS A 101 8.74 -0.12 17.41
CA LYS A 101 7.54 0.64 17.06
C LYS A 101 7.80 1.60 15.91
N ALA A 102 8.92 2.32 15.93
CA ALA A 102 9.30 3.21 14.85
C ALA A 102 9.42 2.48 13.50
N LEU A 103 9.97 1.26 13.48
CA LEU A 103 10.04 0.44 12.27
C LEU A 103 8.63 0.06 11.76
N VAL A 104 7.73 -0.31 12.67
CA VAL A 104 6.33 -0.63 12.31
C VAL A 104 5.62 0.60 11.76
N ASP A 105 5.77 1.75 12.43
CA ASP A 105 5.19 3.02 11.98
C ASP A 105 5.73 3.43 10.59
N ASP A 106 7.02 3.23 10.33
CA ASP A 106 7.63 3.48 9.03
C ASP A 106 7.08 2.56 7.92
N ILE A 107 6.77 1.30 8.25
CA ILE A 107 6.14 0.37 7.31
C ILE A 107 4.71 0.84 6.97
N GLU A 108 3.93 1.22 7.97
CA GLU A 108 2.57 1.74 7.75
C GLU A 108 2.58 3.06 6.97
N ASN A 109 3.46 3.98 7.31
CA ASN A 109 3.64 5.23 6.58
C ASN A 109 4.05 4.98 5.13
N PHE A 110 4.97 4.04 4.89
CA PHE A 110 5.35 3.68 3.53
C PHE A 110 4.19 3.08 2.76
N PHE A 111 3.40 2.21 3.39
CA PHE A 111 2.20 1.63 2.77
C PHE A 111 1.18 2.70 2.38
N CYS A 112 0.87 3.64 3.29
CA CYS A 112 -0.13 4.69 3.06
C CYS A 112 0.34 5.77 2.09
N GLU A 113 1.61 6.20 2.20
CA GLU A 113 2.09 7.38 1.47
C GLU A 113 2.82 7.06 0.16
N LYS A 114 3.48 5.90 0.08
CA LYS A 114 4.38 5.51 -1.03
C LYS A 114 4.11 4.12 -1.57
N GLY A 115 3.19 3.40 -0.95
CA GLY A 115 2.81 2.06 -1.37
C GLY A 115 2.22 2.04 -2.78
N PRO A 116 2.28 0.90 -3.46
CA PRO A 116 1.85 0.78 -4.86
C PRO A 116 0.34 0.97 -5.06
N LEU A 117 -0.44 1.00 -3.98
CA LEU A 117 -1.89 1.28 -4.05
C LEU A 117 -2.19 2.78 -4.15
N LYS A 118 -1.24 3.65 -3.74
CA LYS A 118 -1.48 5.10 -3.77
C LYS A 118 -1.65 5.60 -5.20
N GLY A 119 -2.76 6.27 -5.46
CA GLY A 119 -3.11 6.79 -6.78
C GLY A 119 -3.49 5.70 -7.80
N SER A 120 -3.79 4.49 -7.35
CA SER A 120 -4.21 3.39 -8.19
C SER A 120 -5.69 3.09 -7.97
N CYS A 121 -6.36 2.64 -9.04
CA CYS A 121 -7.73 2.17 -8.97
C CYS A 121 -7.78 0.64 -9.03
N PHE A 122 -8.65 0.03 -8.23
CA PHE A 122 -8.87 -1.42 -8.21
C PHE A 122 -10.33 -1.72 -7.87
N ASN A 123 -10.79 -2.85 -8.38
CA ASN A 123 -12.14 -3.33 -8.11
C ASN A 123 -12.25 -4.01 -6.72
N PRO A 124 -13.44 -4.39 -6.26
CA PRO A 124 -13.62 -5.11 -5.01
C PRO A 124 -12.90 -6.48 -4.93
N GLN A 125 -12.47 -7.04 -6.06
CA GLN A 125 -11.68 -8.26 -6.16
C GLN A 125 -10.17 -8.01 -6.09
N TRP A 126 -9.77 -6.77 -5.83
CA TRP A 126 -8.37 -6.32 -5.79
C TRP A 126 -7.61 -6.45 -7.11
N GLU A 127 -8.34 -6.44 -8.22
CA GLU A 127 -7.76 -6.36 -9.54
C GLU A 127 -7.59 -4.90 -9.95
N TRP A 128 -6.45 -4.59 -10.56
CA TRP A 128 -6.15 -3.25 -11.05
C TRP A 128 -7.12 -2.87 -12.16
N VAL A 129 -7.73 -1.70 -12.03
CA VAL A 129 -8.65 -1.14 -13.02
C VAL A 129 -8.01 0.13 -13.57
N GLU A 130 -7.93 0.24 -14.88
CA GLU A 130 -7.71 1.54 -15.52
C GLU A 130 -9.04 2.27 -15.51
N PRO A 131 -9.19 3.36 -14.75
CA PRO A 131 -10.39 4.15 -14.84
C PRO A 131 -10.46 4.81 -16.22
N ASP A 132 -11.63 4.76 -16.79
CA ASP A 132 -11.96 5.52 -18.00
C ASP A 132 -12.03 7.00 -17.57
N TYR A 133 -10.92 7.70 -17.72
CA TYR A 133 -10.86 9.11 -17.38
C TYR A 133 -11.53 9.90 -18.50
N ALA A 134 -12.69 10.48 -18.22
CA ALA A 134 -13.18 11.59 -19.02
C ALA A 134 -12.36 12.83 -18.65
N ASP A 135 -11.73 13.47 -19.63
CA ASP A 135 -11.07 14.76 -19.40
C ASP A 135 -12.16 15.86 -19.30
N TRP A 136 -11.87 16.90 -18.53
CA TRP A 136 -12.76 18.03 -18.38
C TRP A 136 -13.06 18.72 -19.73
N SER A 137 -12.17 18.58 -20.70
CA SER A 137 -12.36 19.02 -22.09
C SER A 137 -13.42 18.22 -22.85
N ASP A 138 -13.69 16.97 -22.47
CA ASP A 138 -14.70 16.12 -23.10
C ASP A 138 -16.11 16.47 -22.64
N VAL A 139 -16.21 17.23 -21.54
CA VAL A 139 -17.49 17.63 -20.95
C VAL A 139 -18.03 18.88 -21.66
N ILE A 140 -19.08 18.71 -22.49
CA ILE A 140 -19.74 19.81 -23.23
C ILE A 140 -20.88 20.36 -22.37
N LEU A 141 -20.59 21.40 -21.60
CA LEU A 141 -21.53 22.14 -20.78
C LEU A 141 -21.32 23.63 -21.02
N ASN A 142 -22.32 24.46 -20.67
CA ASN A 142 -22.11 25.90 -20.68
C ASN A 142 -21.18 26.31 -19.56
N ASP A 143 -20.47 27.43 -19.70
CA ASP A 143 -19.45 27.88 -18.79
C ASP A 143 -19.98 28.12 -17.36
N GLU A 144 -21.19 28.65 -17.21
CA GLU A 144 -21.83 28.89 -15.91
C GLU A 144 -22.02 27.58 -15.10
N ILE A 145 -22.37 26.49 -15.81
CA ILE A 145 -22.52 25.17 -15.16
C ILE A 145 -21.14 24.59 -14.81
N LYS A 146 -20.16 24.73 -15.71
CA LYS A 146 -18.77 24.30 -15.42
C LYS A 146 -18.20 25.03 -14.22
N ASP A 147 -18.32 26.34 -14.16
CA ASP A 147 -17.86 27.16 -13.03
C ASP A 147 -18.58 26.78 -11.74
N SER A 148 -19.86 26.49 -11.80
CA SER A 148 -20.64 26.03 -10.64
C SER A 148 -20.18 24.66 -10.14
N ILE A 149 -19.84 23.74 -11.02
CA ILE A 149 -19.30 22.42 -10.66
C ILE A 149 -17.89 22.58 -10.06
N ASP A 150 -17.03 23.36 -10.70
CA ASP A 150 -15.68 23.61 -10.23
C ASP A 150 -15.69 24.22 -8.82
N LEU A 151 -16.49 25.25 -8.60
CA LEU A 151 -16.62 25.89 -7.29
C LEU A 151 -17.17 24.93 -6.21
N ASN A 152 -18.18 24.14 -6.55
CA ASN A 152 -18.91 23.34 -5.58
C ASN A 152 -18.29 21.95 -5.34
N ILE A 153 -17.50 21.43 -6.28
CA ILE A 153 -16.84 20.13 -6.17
C ILE A 153 -15.33 20.30 -6.01
N VAL A 154 -14.65 20.78 -7.07
CA VAL A 154 -13.18 20.79 -7.09
C VAL A 154 -12.63 21.71 -6.02
N THR A 155 -13.03 22.98 -6.05
CA THR A 155 -12.56 23.96 -5.04
C THR A 155 -12.94 23.56 -3.61
N PHE A 156 -14.10 22.93 -3.42
CA PHE A 156 -14.50 22.43 -2.10
C PHE A 156 -13.60 21.28 -1.63
N LEU A 157 -13.30 20.31 -2.51
CA LEU A 157 -12.44 19.17 -2.18
C LEU A 157 -10.98 19.61 -1.90
N ASP A 158 -10.49 20.57 -2.67
CA ASP A 158 -9.14 21.12 -2.49
C ASP A 158 -8.96 21.89 -1.18
N ASN A 159 -10.07 22.36 -0.58
CA ASN A 159 -10.05 23.15 0.65
C ASN A 159 -10.65 22.41 1.87
N LEU A 160 -10.77 21.08 1.85
CA LEU A 160 -11.36 20.32 2.96
C LEU A 160 -10.66 20.56 4.30
N GLU A 161 -9.34 20.66 4.30
CA GLU A 161 -8.57 20.93 5.52
C GLU A 161 -8.92 22.30 6.11
N LEU A 162 -9.03 23.32 5.25
CA LEU A 162 -9.44 24.67 5.67
C LEU A 162 -10.86 24.68 6.26
N TYR A 163 -11.78 23.92 5.68
CA TYR A 163 -13.13 23.77 6.23
C TYR A 163 -13.10 23.13 7.62
N ALA A 164 -12.30 22.07 7.80
CA ALA A 164 -12.14 21.41 9.09
C ALA A 164 -11.53 22.34 10.16
N GLU A 165 -10.49 23.10 9.81
CA GLU A 165 -9.84 24.08 10.69
C GLU A 165 -10.81 25.16 11.19
N HIS A 166 -11.76 25.56 10.35
CA HIS A 166 -12.76 26.57 10.69
C HIS A 166 -14.05 25.97 11.29
N GLY A 167 -14.07 24.67 11.61
CA GLY A 167 -15.23 23.99 12.19
C GLY A 167 -16.44 23.89 11.25
N LEU A 168 -16.21 24.03 9.94
CA LEU A 168 -17.24 23.89 8.91
C LEU A 168 -17.39 22.42 8.48
N SER A 169 -18.57 22.09 7.91
CA SER A 169 -18.80 20.72 7.42
C SER A 169 -17.87 20.37 6.28
N THR A 170 -17.20 19.23 6.40
CA THR A 170 -16.37 18.61 5.35
C THR A 170 -17.16 17.67 4.42
N SER A 171 -18.49 17.67 4.54
CA SER A 171 -19.40 16.92 3.68
C SER A 171 -20.35 17.86 2.96
N ARG A 172 -20.57 17.60 1.65
CA ARG A 172 -21.48 18.37 0.81
C ARG A 172 -22.25 17.42 -0.10
N GLY A 173 -23.55 17.64 -0.24
CA GLY A 173 -24.38 16.96 -1.23
C GLY A 173 -24.61 17.83 -2.44
N ILE A 174 -24.51 17.24 -3.64
CA ILE A 174 -24.76 17.91 -4.91
C ILE A 174 -25.88 17.15 -5.64
N LEU A 175 -26.87 17.87 -6.11
CA LEU A 175 -27.95 17.32 -6.90
C LEU A 175 -27.81 17.80 -8.36
N LEU A 176 -27.54 16.87 -9.27
CA LEU A 176 -27.53 17.13 -10.70
C LEU A 176 -28.90 16.75 -11.29
N SER A 177 -29.62 17.74 -11.85
CA SER A 177 -30.89 17.51 -12.50
C SER A 177 -30.81 17.90 -13.99
N GLY A 178 -31.52 17.19 -14.85
CA GLY A 178 -31.53 17.44 -16.28
C GLY A 178 -32.22 16.31 -17.06
N LEU A 179 -32.46 16.52 -18.35
CA LEU A 179 -33.04 15.51 -19.22
C LEU A 179 -32.15 14.25 -19.35
N PRO A 180 -32.70 13.07 -19.69
CA PRO A 180 -31.90 11.91 -20.03
C PRO A 180 -30.89 12.23 -21.15
N GLY A 181 -29.64 11.67 -21.04
CA GLY A 181 -28.61 11.87 -22.06
C GLY A 181 -27.85 13.20 -22.01
N THR A 182 -28.04 14.04 -20.98
CA THR A 182 -27.33 15.33 -20.82
C THR A 182 -26.00 15.25 -20.04
N GLY A 183 -25.35 14.09 -20.01
CA GLY A 183 -24.00 13.97 -19.44
C GLY A 183 -23.93 13.95 -17.89
N LYS A 184 -25.04 13.68 -17.18
CA LYS A 184 -25.02 13.66 -15.70
C LYS A 184 -24.15 12.56 -15.09
N THR A 185 -23.81 11.52 -15.84
CA THR A 185 -23.04 10.35 -15.39
C THR A 185 -21.65 10.27 -16.04
N LEU A 186 -21.30 11.25 -16.81
CA LEU A 186 -19.99 11.33 -17.50
C LEU A 186 -18.82 11.69 -16.53
#